data_67d76b99f70b2fa5af2793ba9a30c23a
#
_entry.id   67d76b99f70b2fa5af2793ba9a30c23a
#
_cell.length_a   1.000
_cell.length_b   1.000
_cell.length_c   1.000
_cell.angle_alpha   90.00
_cell.angle_beta   90.00
_cell.angle_gamma   90.00
#
_symmetry.space_group_name_H-M   'P 1'
#
loop_
_entity.id
_entity.type
_entity.pdbx_description
1 polymer ?
#
loop_
_entity_poly.entity_id
_entity_poly.type
_entity_poly.pdbx_seq_one_letter_code
_entity_poly.pdbx_strand_id
1 'polypeptide(L)'
;MKNKIIKKITGLFGYKLVEKDYIKNIRAQSSNTALNIKNLLNNYCEKNKLRSLLQVGANDGERFDELNYFIKKYKIKSVLVEPINKYFNELKKNYSNYEFVKIENSAISVNNEISYLYMVSDKNINRYDEHVKGINSFEIQHLIKHGVKKNNIEKKKINSLSIQDLIKKYNIRELDLLYVDTEGYDGKIVYEFIKSTKLKPIIIFEFFDIKNNFFNKLIDLLNDKKFKFFAISENLICYPPEKDFLI
;
A
#
# COMPACT_ATOMS: atom_id res chain seq x y z
N MET A 1 35.59 -0.03 -19.71
CA MET A 1 35.03 0.40 -21.00
C MET A 1 33.57 -0.05 -21.19
N LYS A 2 33.19 -1.31 -21.00
CA LYS A 2 31.82 -1.82 -21.17
C LYS A 2 30.74 -1.00 -20.43
N ASN A 3 30.95 -0.67 -19.16
CA ASN A 3 29.96 0.06 -18.36
C ASN A 3 29.68 1.51 -18.86
N LYS A 4 30.65 2.17 -19.47
CA LYS A 4 30.44 3.52 -20.05
C LYS A 4 29.54 3.46 -21.32
N ILE A 5 29.71 2.43 -22.13
CA ILE A 5 28.95 2.24 -23.37
C ILE A 5 27.48 1.90 -23.00
N ILE A 6 27.28 1.02 -22.06
CA ILE A 6 25.93 0.63 -21.59
C ILE A 6 25.20 1.83 -20.97
N LYS A 7 25.89 2.64 -20.13
CA LYS A 7 25.31 3.88 -19.57
C LYS A 7 24.93 4.90 -20.65
N LYS A 8 25.67 4.96 -21.75
CA LYS A 8 25.35 5.86 -22.87
C LYS A 8 24.14 5.38 -23.69
N ILE A 9 24.06 4.07 -23.94
CA ILE A 9 22.94 3.45 -24.67
C ILE A 9 21.64 3.54 -23.86
N THR A 10 21.66 3.23 -22.57
CA THR A 10 20.46 3.32 -21.72
C THR A 10 19.99 4.76 -21.52
N GLY A 11 20.91 5.75 -21.49
CA GLY A 11 20.58 7.18 -21.47
C GLY A 11 19.83 7.66 -22.70
N LEU A 12 20.09 7.09 -23.88
CA LEU A 12 19.38 7.39 -25.12
C LEU A 12 17.89 6.96 -25.08
N PHE A 13 17.56 5.97 -24.24
CA PHE A 13 16.20 5.47 -24.03
C PHE A 13 15.56 5.99 -22.74
N GLY A 14 16.14 7.00 -22.11
CA GLY A 14 15.61 7.58 -20.86
C GLY A 14 15.84 6.73 -19.60
N TYR A 15 16.67 5.67 -19.68
CA TYR A 15 16.99 4.82 -18.53
C TYR A 15 18.31 5.23 -17.86
N LYS A 16 18.32 5.28 -16.54
CA LYS A 16 19.53 5.47 -15.75
C LYS A 16 19.94 4.13 -15.11
N LEU A 17 21.12 3.61 -15.49
CA LEU A 17 21.68 2.43 -14.80
C LEU A 17 22.13 2.84 -13.41
N VAL A 18 21.54 2.23 -12.41
CA VAL A 18 21.90 2.37 -11.00
C VAL A 18 22.51 1.06 -10.52
N GLU A 19 23.60 1.10 -9.78
CA GLU A 19 24.19 -0.10 -9.20
C GLU A 19 23.25 -0.71 -8.16
N LYS A 20 23.16 -2.06 -8.17
CA LYS A 20 22.25 -2.80 -7.29
C LYS A 20 22.50 -2.47 -5.81
N ASP A 21 23.75 -2.26 -5.43
CA ASP A 21 24.14 -1.88 -4.07
C ASP A 21 23.77 -0.45 -3.71
N TYR A 22 23.65 0.46 -4.68
CA TYR A 22 23.19 1.83 -4.45
C TYR A 22 21.74 1.87 -3.98
N ILE A 23 20.85 1.11 -4.61
CA ILE A 23 19.44 1.00 -4.18
C ILE A 23 19.35 0.35 -2.80
N LYS A 24 20.15 -0.71 -2.56
CA LYS A 24 20.22 -1.39 -1.26
C LYS A 24 20.73 -0.43 -0.15
N ASN A 25 21.74 0.38 -0.46
CA ASN A 25 22.26 1.36 0.49
C ASN A 25 21.30 2.52 0.76
N ILE A 26 20.56 2.99 -0.25
CA ILE A 26 19.49 3.98 -0.05
C ILE A 26 18.39 3.40 0.85
N ARG A 27 17.95 2.17 0.63
CA ARG A 27 16.96 1.49 1.48
C ARG A 27 17.45 1.34 2.92
N ALA A 28 18.71 0.94 3.12
CA ALA A 28 19.31 0.83 4.44
C ALA A 28 19.48 2.18 5.14
N GLN A 29 19.79 3.23 4.38
CA GLN A 29 19.93 4.60 4.91
C GLN A 29 18.56 5.23 5.22
N SER A 30 17.52 4.94 4.43
CA SER A 30 16.17 5.48 4.66
C SER A 30 15.56 5.02 5.98
N SER A 31 15.91 3.81 6.46
CA SER A 31 15.45 3.31 7.76
C SER A 31 16.06 4.06 8.96
N ASN A 32 17.21 4.71 8.77
CA ASN A 32 17.95 5.42 9.82
C ASN A 32 17.89 6.95 9.68
N THR A 33 17.20 7.47 8.66
CA THR A 33 17.04 8.91 8.47
C THR A 33 15.85 9.45 9.25
N ALA A 34 15.89 10.74 9.62
CA ALA A 34 14.76 11.42 10.26
C ALA A 34 13.51 11.42 9.36
N LEU A 35 13.67 11.30 8.06
CA LEU A 35 12.61 11.30 7.07
C LEU A 35 12.24 9.85 6.68
N ASN A 36 11.45 9.18 7.50
CA ASN A 36 10.82 7.90 7.21
C ASN A 36 9.33 7.96 7.57
N ILE A 37 8.54 7.02 7.04
CA ILE A 37 7.08 6.99 7.26
C ILE A 37 6.74 6.93 8.75
N LYS A 38 7.45 6.12 9.53
CA LYS A 38 7.22 5.98 10.96
C LYS A 38 7.40 7.30 11.71
N ASN A 39 8.47 8.07 11.41
CA ASN A 39 8.70 9.36 12.04
C ASN A 39 7.68 10.42 11.61
N LEU A 40 7.25 10.39 10.35
CA LEU A 40 6.18 11.27 9.87
C LEU A 40 4.86 10.97 10.57
N LEU A 41 4.47 9.71 10.65
CA LEU A 41 3.25 9.27 11.35
C LEU A 41 3.32 9.62 12.84
N ASN A 42 4.46 9.40 13.49
CA ASN A 42 4.63 9.75 14.89
C ASN A 42 4.41 11.25 15.14
N ASN A 43 5.05 12.12 14.36
CA ASN A 43 4.87 13.57 14.46
C ASN A 43 3.40 13.97 14.23
N TYR A 44 2.74 13.35 13.26
CA TYR A 44 1.33 13.62 12.95
C TYR A 44 0.40 13.15 14.06
N CYS A 45 0.67 12.00 14.67
CA CYS A 45 -0.08 11.48 15.82
C CYS A 45 0.14 12.34 17.07
N GLU A 46 1.39 12.74 17.36
CA GLU A 46 1.71 13.58 18.53
C GLU A 46 1.00 14.93 18.49
N LYS A 47 0.76 15.46 17.31
CA LYS A 47 -0.04 16.69 17.11
C LYS A 47 -1.57 16.45 17.13
N ASN A 48 -2.02 15.23 17.47
CA ASN A 48 -3.44 14.82 17.46
C ASN A 48 -4.15 15.03 16.10
N LYS A 49 -3.38 14.97 15.01
CA LYS A 49 -3.92 15.19 13.65
C LYS A 49 -4.40 13.89 12.98
N LEU A 50 -4.08 12.72 13.52
CA LEU A 50 -4.48 11.40 13.01
C LEU A 50 -5.50 10.77 13.95
N ARG A 51 -6.78 10.84 13.59
CA ARG A 51 -7.91 10.31 14.38
C ARG A 51 -8.71 9.24 13.65
N SER A 52 -8.58 9.19 12.32
CA SER A 52 -9.30 8.25 11.46
C SER A 52 -8.40 7.70 10.37
N LEU A 53 -8.48 6.38 10.14
CA LEU A 53 -7.61 5.66 9.23
C LEU A 53 -8.38 4.60 8.43
N LEU A 54 -8.08 4.49 7.15
CA LEU A 54 -8.45 3.38 6.30
C LEU A 54 -7.17 2.74 5.77
N GLN A 55 -6.96 1.46 6.12
CA GLN A 55 -5.85 0.65 5.61
C GLN A 55 -6.39 -0.43 4.68
N VAL A 56 -5.88 -0.49 3.47
CA VAL A 56 -6.20 -1.53 2.48
C VAL A 56 -4.96 -2.39 2.26
N GLY A 57 -5.07 -3.69 2.57
CA GLY A 57 -3.95 -4.62 2.65
C GLY A 57 -3.36 -4.66 4.06
N ALA A 58 -4.21 -4.95 5.06
CA ALA A 58 -3.76 -4.92 6.46
C ALA A 58 -3.03 -6.21 6.90
N ASN A 59 -3.04 -7.25 6.08
CA ASN A 59 -2.47 -8.55 6.41
C ASN A 59 -2.95 -9.04 7.79
N ASP A 60 -2.07 -9.53 8.68
CA ASP A 60 -2.42 -9.90 10.05
C ASP A 60 -2.45 -8.72 11.04
N GLY A 61 -2.07 -7.53 10.58
CA GLY A 61 -2.06 -6.30 11.38
C GLY A 61 -0.97 -6.23 12.45
N GLU A 62 0.06 -7.05 12.38
CA GLU A 62 1.22 -7.03 13.28
C GLU A 62 2.54 -7.19 12.53
N ARG A 63 2.68 -8.24 11.71
CA ARG A 63 3.92 -8.50 10.97
C ARG A 63 4.03 -7.51 9.81
N PHE A 64 5.14 -6.78 9.77
CA PHE A 64 5.41 -5.78 8.73
C PHE A 64 4.39 -4.63 8.64
N ASP A 65 3.54 -4.45 9.68
CA ASP A 65 2.55 -3.37 9.72
C ASP A 65 3.09 -2.17 10.52
N GLU A 66 3.45 -1.10 9.82
CA GLU A 66 3.92 0.14 10.43
C GLU A 66 2.82 0.87 11.21
N LEU A 67 1.54 0.62 10.93
CA LEU A 67 0.41 1.33 11.51
C LEU A 67 -0.07 0.74 12.84
N ASN A 68 0.20 -0.54 13.10
CA ASN A 68 -0.26 -1.24 14.31
C ASN A 68 0.03 -0.48 15.60
N TYR A 69 1.29 -0.05 15.76
CA TYR A 69 1.70 0.72 16.93
C TYR A 69 0.88 2.01 17.10
N PHE A 70 0.69 2.77 16.02
CA PHE A 70 -0.02 4.05 16.05
C PHE A 70 -1.51 3.85 16.32
N ILE A 71 -2.14 2.88 15.66
CA ILE A 71 -3.56 2.55 15.85
C ILE A 71 -3.82 2.25 17.32
N LYS A 72 -3.03 1.35 17.91
CA LYS A 72 -3.19 0.91 19.30
C LYS A 72 -2.88 2.02 20.32
N LYS A 73 -1.73 2.70 20.15
CA LYS A 73 -1.27 3.74 21.08
C LYS A 73 -2.18 4.96 21.11
N TYR A 74 -2.57 5.45 19.93
CA TYR A 74 -3.34 6.69 19.81
C TYR A 74 -4.85 6.46 19.67
N LYS A 75 -5.32 5.21 19.76
CA LYS A 75 -6.73 4.80 19.64
C LYS A 75 -7.40 5.36 18.37
N ILE A 76 -6.72 5.22 17.23
CA ILE A 76 -7.17 5.76 15.96
C ILE A 76 -8.37 4.95 15.46
N LYS A 77 -9.50 5.60 15.16
CA LYS A 77 -10.66 4.95 14.54
C LYS A 77 -10.26 4.39 13.18
N SER A 78 -10.23 3.08 13.05
CA SER A 78 -9.65 2.43 11.89
C SER A 78 -10.62 1.48 11.22
N VAL A 79 -10.56 1.43 9.88
CA VAL A 79 -11.10 0.35 9.07
C VAL A 79 -9.93 -0.35 8.41
N LEU A 80 -9.74 -1.64 8.70
CA LEU A 80 -8.65 -2.46 8.20
C LEU A 80 -9.23 -3.50 7.24
N VAL A 81 -8.68 -3.57 6.04
CA VAL A 81 -9.19 -4.41 4.95
C VAL A 81 -8.17 -5.47 4.59
N GLU A 82 -8.58 -6.75 4.67
CA GLU A 82 -7.74 -7.90 4.32
C GLU A 82 -8.56 -8.99 3.62
N PRO A 83 -8.27 -9.32 2.36
CA PRO A 83 -9.05 -10.28 1.59
C PRO A 83 -8.79 -11.75 1.93
N ILE A 84 -7.62 -12.10 2.46
CA ILE A 84 -7.21 -13.47 2.68
C ILE A 84 -7.71 -13.96 4.04
N ASN A 85 -8.61 -14.94 4.06
CA ASN A 85 -9.24 -15.45 5.28
C ASN A 85 -8.24 -15.80 6.40
N LYS A 86 -7.09 -16.36 6.05
CA LYS A 86 -6.05 -16.69 7.03
C LYS A 86 -5.59 -15.43 7.76
N TYR A 87 -5.13 -14.44 7.04
CA TYR A 87 -4.64 -13.18 7.60
C TYR A 87 -5.76 -12.35 8.24
N PHE A 88 -6.95 -12.33 7.64
CA PHE A 88 -8.13 -11.72 8.24
C PHE A 88 -8.46 -12.29 9.62
N ASN A 89 -8.37 -13.60 9.82
CA ASN A 89 -8.63 -14.21 11.12
C ASN A 89 -7.55 -13.85 12.15
N GLU A 90 -6.28 -13.78 11.74
CA GLU A 90 -5.18 -13.30 12.57
C GLU A 90 -5.38 -11.82 12.91
N LEU A 91 -5.70 -10.97 11.93
CA LEU A 91 -6.03 -9.55 12.09
C LEU A 91 -7.17 -9.35 13.09
N LYS A 92 -8.26 -10.10 12.95
CA LYS A 92 -9.40 -10.06 13.87
C LYS A 92 -9.00 -10.42 15.31
N LYS A 93 -8.12 -11.41 15.47
CA LYS A 93 -7.59 -11.78 16.78
C LYS A 93 -6.72 -10.67 17.37
N ASN A 94 -5.82 -10.09 16.58
CA ASN A 94 -4.86 -9.08 17.01
C ASN A 94 -5.53 -7.74 17.40
N TYR A 95 -6.73 -7.50 16.90
CA TYR A 95 -7.53 -6.30 17.21
C TYR A 95 -8.81 -6.58 17.99
N SER A 96 -9.00 -7.79 18.54
CA SER A 96 -10.24 -8.20 19.24
C SER A 96 -10.61 -7.31 20.43
N ASN A 97 -9.63 -6.71 21.10
CA ASN A 97 -9.82 -5.83 22.26
C ASN A 97 -9.92 -4.34 21.92
N TYR A 98 -10.00 -3.98 20.63
CA TYR A 98 -9.97 -2.59 20.16
C TYR A 98 -11.27 -2.23 19.44
N GLU A 99 -12.30 -1.83 20.19
CA GLU A 99 -13.65 -1.53 19.67
C GLU A 99 -13.67 -0.42 18.58
N PHE A 100 -12.67 0.47 18.60
CA PHE A 100 -12.50 1.54 17.63
C PHE A 100 -11.93 1.04 16.28
N VAL A 101 -11.60 -0.24 16.15
CA VAL A 101 -11.12 -0.87 14.90
C VAL A 101 -12.23 -1.72 14.31
N LYS A 102 -12.52 -1.49 13.05
CA LYS A 102 -13.41 -2.33 12.24
C LYS A 102 -12.58 -3.07 11.21
N ILE A 103 -12.96 -4.30 10.90
CA ILE A 103 -12.19 -5.18 10.01
C ILE A 103 -13.10 -5.68 8.90
N GLU A 104 -12.62 -5.63 7.66
CA GLU A 104 -13.32 -6.04 6.46
C GLU A 104 -12.60 -7.19 5.77
N ASN A 105 -13.32 -8.27 5.45
CA ASN A 105 -12.80 -9.40 4.70
C ASN A 105 -13.19 -9.32 3.22
N SER A 106 -12.56 -8.43 2.51
CA SER A 106 -12.72 -8.28 1.06
C SER A 106 -11.46 -7.66 0.44
N ALA A 107 -11.27 -7.84 -0.86
CA ALA A 107 -10.34 -6.99 -1.60
C ALA A 107 -11.06 -5.71 -2.04
N ILE A 108 -10.29 -4.66 -2.27
CA ILE A 108 -10.80 -3.47 -2.93
C ILE A 108 -10.52 -3.58 -4.43
N SER A 109 -11.58 -3.57 -5.23
CA SER A 109 -11.51 -3.65 -6.69
C SER A 109 -12.28 -2.51 -7.36
N VAL A 110 -11.92 -2.23 -8.60
CA VAL A 110 -12.55 -1.15 -9.37
C VAL A 110 -14.01 -1.48 -9.74
N ASN A 111 -14.34 -2.76 -9.95
CA ASN A 111 -15.58 -3.17 -10.60
C ASN A 111 -16.56 -3.94 -9.72
N ASN A 112 -16.38 -4.08 -8.41
CA ASN A 112 -17.25 -4.87 -7.51
C ASN A 112 -17.47 -6.33 -7.92
N GLU A 113 -16.73 -6.84 -8.88
CA GLU A 113 -16.86 -8.21 -9.34
C GLU A 113 -16.17 -9.18 -8.40
N ILE A 114 -16.66 -10.42 -8.34
CA ILE A 114 -15.97 -11.49 -7.65
C ILE A 114 -14.57 -11.60 -8.22
N SER A 115 -13.60 -11.27 -7.41
CA SER A 115 -12.21 -11.20 -7.82
C SER A 115 -11.47 -12.49 -7.47
N TYR A 116 -10.32 -12.65 -8.09
CA TYR A 116 -9.40 -13.71 -7.78
C TYR A 116 -8.06 -13.10 -7.43
N LEU A 117 -7.42 -13.62 -6.39
CA LEU A 117 -6.02 -13.32 -6.09
C LEU A 117 -5.13 -14.51 -6.44
N TYR A 118 -3.94 -14.19 -6.91
CA TYR A 118 -2.84 -15.13 -7.04
C TYR A 118 -1.99 -15.09 -5.77
N MET A 119 -1.61 -16.26 -5.28
CA MET A 119 -0.83 -16.42 -4.04
C MET A 119 0.06 -17.65 -4.14
N VAL A 120 1.01 -17.78 -3.25
CA VAL A 120 1.76 -19.02 -3.10
C VAL A 120 0.81 -20.09 -2.57
N SER A 121 0.75 -21.25 -3.23
CA SER A 121 -0.12 -22.35 -2.81
C SER A 121 0.28 -22.89 -1.43
N ASP A 122 -0.70 -23.29 -0.63
CA ASP A 122 -0.46 -23.82 0.73
C ASP A 122 0.52 -24.98 0.75
N LYS A 123 0.51 -25.85 -0.30
CA LYS A 123 1.44 -26.98 -0.45
C LYS A 123 2.91 -26.57 -0.62
N ASN A 124 3.14 -25.37 -1.10
CA ASN A 124 4.48 -24.88 -1.45
C ASN A 124 4.93 -23.70 -0.59
N ILE A 125 4.09 -23.20 0.32
CA ILE A 125 4.32 -21.99 1.09
C ILE A 125 5.62 -22.04 1.92
N ASN A 126 5.97 -23.23 2.44
CA ASN A 126 7.19 -23.44 3.23
C ASN A 126 8.49 -23.39 2.41
N ARG A 127 8.41 -23.26 1.08
CA ARG A 127 9.58 -23.12 0.20
C ARG A 127 10.03 -21.68 0.04
N TYR A 128 9.28 -20.73 0.58
CA TYR A 128 9.50 -19.31 0.44
C TYR A 128 9.69 -18.65 1.80
N ASP A 129 10.36 -17.51 1.83
CA ASP A 129 10.53 -16.71 3.03
C ASP A 129 9.22 -16.02 3.44
N GLU A 130 9.19 -15.46 4.66
CA GLU A 130 7.97 -14.85 5.22
C GLU A 130 7.45 -13.66 4.40
N HIS A 131 8.35 -12.89 3.79
CA HIS A 131 7.96 -11.79 2.92
C HIS A 131 7.20 -12.29 1.70
N VAL A 132 7.76 -13.27 0.97
CA VAL A 132 7.13 -13.84 -0.23
C VAL A 132 5.82 -14.57 0.09
N LYS A 133 5.70 -15.18 1.26
CA LYS A 133 4.45 -15.82 1.72
C LYS A 133 3.29 -14.82 1.86
N GLY A 134 3.59 -13.58 2.19
CA GLY A 134 2.61 -12.51 2.35
C GLY A 134 2.12 -11.91 1.02
N ILE A 135 2.85 -12.11 -0.08
CA ILE A 135 2.52 -11.52 -1.37
C ILE A 135 1.26 -12.14 -1.97
N ASN A 136 0.22 -11.33 -2.13
CA ASN A 136 -1.03 -11.70 -2.76
C ASN A 136 -1.43 -10.61 -3.76
N SER A 137 -1.60 -10.95 -5.03
CA SER A 137 -1.83 -9.94 -6.07
C SER A 137 -2.93 -10.34 -7.05
N PHE A 138 -3.58 -9.34 -7.63
CA PHE A 138 -4.46 -9.55 -8.78
C PHE A 138 -3.69 -9.94 -10.05
N GLU A 139 -2.37 -9.70 -10.09
CA GLU A 139 -1.52 -9.96 -11.25
C GLU A 139 -0.52 -11.09 -10.94
N ILE A 140 -0.63 -12.23 -11.62
CA ILE A 140 0.28 -13.37 -11.46
C ILE A 140 1.75 -12.99 -11.69
N GLN A 141 2.00 -12.02 -12.57
CA GLN A 141 3.34 -11.54 -12.90
C GLN A 141 4.04 -10.90 -11.70
N HIS A 142 3.27 -10.31 -10.77
CA HIS A 142 3.81 -9.74 -9.55
C HIS A 142 4.50 -10.83 -8.71
N LEU A 143 3.84 -11.97 -8.48
CA LEU A 143 4.43 -13.09 -7.74
C LEU A 143 5.67 -13.67 -8.44
N ILE A 144 5.61 -13.80 -9.78
CA ILE A 144 6.73 -14.30 -10.57
C ILE A 144 7.95 -13.37 -10.45
N LYS A 145 7.73 -12.06 -10.47
CA LYS A 145 8.77 -11.03 -10.28
C LYS A 145 9.47 -11.15 -8.92
N HIS A 146 8.72 -11.55 -7.88
CA HIS A 146 9.23 -11.84 -6.53
C HIS A 146 9.80 -13.26 -6.37
N GLY A 147 10.04 -13.98 -7.48
CA GLY A 147 10.71 -15.27 -7.49
C GLY A 147 9.81 -16.48 -7.24
N VAL A 148 8.50 -16.30 -7.21
CA VAL A 148 7.57 -17.44 -7.07
C VAL A 148 7.48 -18.21 -8.39
N LYS A 149 7.75 -19.50 -8.33
CA LYS A 149 7.62 -20.38 -9.50
C LYS A 149 6.14 -20.51 -9.88
N LYS A 150 5.83 -20.38 -11.18
CA LYS A 150 4.46 -20.43 -11.70
C LYS A 150 3.65 -21.64 -11.21
N ASN A 151 4.28 -22.82 -11.13
CA ASN A 151 3.64 -24.05 -10.65
C ASN A 151 3.35 -24.06 -9.14
N ASN A 152 3.87 -23.09 -8.40
CA ASN A 152 3.64 -22.94 -6.97
C ASN A 152 2.60 -21.85 -6.66
N ILE A 153 2.03 -21.23 -7.72
CA ILE A 153 1.01 -20.20 -7.59
C ILE A 153 -0.37 -20.84 -7.70
N GLU A 154 -1.24 -20.50 -6.77
CA GLU A 154 -2.66 -20.82 -6.86
C GLU A 154 -3.50 -19.57 -7.09
N LYS A 155 -4.68 -19.76 -7.66
CA LYS A 155 -5.68 -18.73 -7.89
C LYS A 155 -6.85 -18.95 -6.92
N LYS A 156 -7.09 -18.01 -6.03
CA LYS A 156 -8.11 -18.12 -5.00
C LYS A 156 -9.22 -17.08 -5.23
N LYS A 157 -10.46 -17.54 -5.17
CA LYS A 157 -11.63 -16.66 -5.23
C LYS A 157 -11.77 -15.90 -3.92
N ILE A 158 -12.01 -14.60 -4.01
CA ILE A 158 -12.18 -13.71 -2.88
C ILE A 158 -13.40 -12.82 -3.07
N ASN A 159 -13.95 -12.31 -1.97
CA ASN A 159 -14.93 -11.23 -2.04
C ASN A 159 -14.24 -9.92 -2.41
N SER A 160 -14.93 -9.06 -3.13
CA SER A 160 -14.44 -7.71 -3.44
C SER A 160 -15.54 -6.67 -3.25
N LEU A 161 -15.09 -5.47 -2.88
CA LEU A 161 -15.93 -4.27 -2.76
C LEU A 161 -15.27 -3.14 -3.55
N SER A 162 -16.07 -2.18 -4.03
CA SER A 162 -15.49 -0.91 -4.44
C SER A 162 -15.08 -0.10 -3.22
N ILE A 163 -14.15 0.83 -3.43
CA ILE A 163 -13.75 1.75 -2.36
C ILE A 163 -14.94 2.62 -1.91
N GLN A 164 -15.88 2.93 -2.82
CA GLN A 164 -17.11 3.67 -2.50
C GLN A 164 -18.05 2.87 -1.60
N ASP A 165 -18.26 1.59 -1.89
CA ASP A 165 -19.13 0.74 -1.10
C ASP A 165 -18.53 0.49 0.29
N LEU A 166 -17.21 0.36 0.38
CA LEU A 166 -16.52 0.29 1.66
C LEU A 166 -16.79 1.56 2.50
N ILE A 167 -16.60 2.74 1.90
CA ILE A 167 -16.84 4.03 2.56
C ILE A 167 -18.30 4.14 3.04
N LYS A 168 -19.26 3.75 2.21
CA LYS A 168 -20.68 3.72 2.58
C LYS A 168 -20.96 2.72 3.71
N LYS A 169 -20.43 1.49 3.59
CA LYS A 169 -20.63 0.40 4.57
C LYS A 169 -20.21 0.80 5.96
N TYR A 170 -19.08 1.47 6.08
CA TYR A 170 -18.52 1.90 7.37
C TYR A 170 -18.87 3.35 7.73
N ASN A 171 -19.73 4.01 6.93
CA ASN A 171 -20.15 5.40 7.13
C ASN A 171 -18.96 6.36 7.37
N ILE A 172 -17.92 6.24 6.53
CA ILE A 172 -16.72 7.05 6.62
C ILE A 172 -17.02 8.44 6.08
N ARG A 173 -17.23 9.42 6.97
CA ARG A 173 -17.51 10.81 6.61
C ARG A 173 -16.27 11.70 6.66
N GLU A 174 -15.30 11.32 7.46
CA GLU A 174 -14.01 11.98 7.63
C GLU A 174 -12.91 10.92 7.60
N LEU A 175 -11.80 11.27 7.00
CA LEU A 175 -10.64 10.39 6.89
C LEU A 175 -9.37 11.23 6.98
N ASP A 176 -8.49 10.89 7.91
CA ASP A 176 -7.20 11.57 8.05
C ASP A 176 -6.10 10.88 7.26
N LEU A 177 -6.13 9.54 7.22
CA LEU A 177 -5.14 8.74 6.49
C LEU A 177 -5.80 7.62 5.70
N LEU A 178 -5.47 7.52 4.41
CA LEU A 178 -5.65 6.36 3.57
C LEU A 178 -4.27 5.72 3.35
N TYR A 179 -4.10 4.49 3.81
CA TYR A 179 -2.89 3.69 3.59
C TYR A 179 -3.23 2.50 2.70
N VAL A 180 -2.52 2.36 1.60
CA VAL A 180 -2.78 1.29 0.62
C VAL A 180 -1.48 0.53 0.37
N ASP A 181 -1.55 -0.80 0.58
CA ASP A 181 -0.45 -1.73 0.37
C ASP A 181 -1.05 -3.05 -0.13
N THR A 182 -1.18 -3.17 -1.43
CA THR A 182 -1.96 -4.25 -2.09
C THR A 182 -1.19 -4.98 -3.17
N GLU A 183 0.15 -4.92 -3.08
CA GLU A 183 1.03 -5.71 -3.94
C GLU A 183 0.74 -5.50 -5.44
N GLY A 184 0.76 -4.20 -5.84
CA GLY A 184 0.68 -3.76 -7.23
C GLY A 184 -0.71 -3.31 -7.72
N TYR A 185 -1.73 -3.26 -6.84
CA TYR A 185 -3.05 -2.71 -7.20
C TYR A 185 -3.30 -1.31 -6.62
N ASP A 186 -2.37 -0.80 -5.84
CA ASP A 186 -2.37 0.43 -5.04
C ASP A 186 -2.83 1.65 -5.84
N GLY A 187 -2.16 1.92 -6.94
CA GLY A 187 -2.48 3.07 -7.78
C GLY A 187 -3.91 3.08 -8.30
N LYS A 188 -4.49 1.91 -8.59
CA LYS A 188 -5.88 1.80 -9.07
C LYS A 188 -6.86 2.14 -7.95
N ILE A 189 -6.59 1.67 -6.73
CA ILE A 189 -7.42 1.96 -5.55
C ILE A 189 -7.38 3.45 -5.25
N VAL A 190 -6.17 4.04 -5.23
CA VAL A 190 -5.98 5.47 -4.97
C VAL A 190 -6.65 6.32 -6.05
N TYR A 191 -6.50 5.96 -7.31
CA TYR A 191 -7.15 6.66 -8.44
C TYR A 191 -8.68 6.68 -8.28
N GLU A 192 -9.30 5.52 -8.02
CA GLU A 192 -10.74 5.42 -7.83
C GLU A 192 -11.20 6.14 -6.55
N PHE A 193 -10.43 6.09 -5.47
CA PHE A 193 -10.72 6.83 -4.26
C PHE A 193 -10.80 8.35 -4.55
N ILE A 194 -9.77 8.92 -5.17
CA ILE A 194 -9.71 10.36 -5.47
C ILE A 194 -10.80 10.78 -6.44
N LYS A 195 -11.12 9.95 -7.45
CA LYS A 195 -12.13 10.21 -8.45
C LYS A 195 -13.54 10.18 -7.89
N SER A 196 -13.80 9.24 -6.97
CA SER A 196 -15.14 8.87 -6.56
C SER A 196 -15.58 9.46 -5.22
N THR A 197 -14.67 10.09 -4.47
CA THR A 197 -14.98 10.66 -3.15
C THR A 197 -14.64 12.14 -3.07
N LYS A 198 -15.23 12.81 -2.06
CA LYS A 198 -14.87 14.20 -1.69
C LYS A 198 -13.89 14.23 -0.51
N LEU A 199 -13.52 13.07 0.03
CA LEU A 199 -12.60 12.96 1.14
C LEU A 199 -11.19 13.36 0.70
N LYS A 200 -10.48 14.07 1.56
CA LYS A 200 -9.11 14.53 1.30
C LYS A 200 -8.18 14.12 2.44
N PRO A 201 -7.93 12.82 2.62
CA PRO A 201 -6.95 12.34 3.60
C PRO A 201 -5.53 12.61 3.13
N ILE A 202 -4.57 12.40 4.01
CA ILE A 202 -3.23 12.01 3.60
C ILE A 202 -3.35 10.63 2.97
N ILE A 203 -2.67 10.39 1.86
CA ILE A 203 -2.67 9.11 1.16
C ILE A 203 -1.23 8.61 1.10
N ILE A 204 -0.99 7.38 1.55
CA ILE A 204 0.30 6.71 1.47
C ILE A 204 0.08 5.41 0.70
N PHE A 205 0.86 5.17 -0.34
CA PHE A 205 0.75 3.96 -1.15
C PHE A 205 2.05 3.62 -1.86
N GLU A 206 2.28 2.34 -2.16
CA GLU A 206 3.42 1.90 -2.95
C GLU A 206 3.24 2.23 -4.43
N PHE A 207 4.27 2.83 -5.06
CA PHE A 207 4.16 3.26 -6.45
C PHE A 207 5.10 2.53 -7.41
N PHE A 208 6.00 1.71 -6.92
CA PHE A 208 7.07 1.08 -7.71
C PHE A 208 6.56 0.13 -8.81
N ASP A 209 5.44 -0.54 -8.57
CA ASP A 209 4.85 -1.49 -9.50
C ASP A 209 3.76 -0.89 -10.40
N ILE A 210 3.53 0.41 -10.30
CA ILE A 210 2.56 1.10 -11.14
C ILE A 210 3.18 1.35 -12.53
N LYS A 211 2.48 0.91 -13.58
CA LYS A 211 2.90 1.15 -14.97
C LYS A 211 2.95 2.65 -15.27
N ASN A 212 4.02 3.12 -15.93
CA ASN A 212 4.28 4.55 -16.19
C ASN A 212 3.07 5.31 -16.75
N ASN A 213 2.37 4.74 -17.75
CA ASN A 213 1.22 5.40 -18.36
C ASN A 213 0.06 5.61 -17.36
N PHE A 214 -0.12 4.67 -16.42
CA PHE A 214 -1.15 4.81 -15.40
C PHE A 214 -0.67 5.72 -14.26
N PHE A 215 0.60 5.67 -13.91
CA PHE A 215 1.21 6.57 -12.94
C PHE A 215 1.04 8.04 -13.36
N ASN A 216 1.34 8.37 -14.62
CA ASN A 216 1.13 9.72 -15.14
C ASN A 216 -0.34 10.18 -14.99
N LYS A 217 -1.31 9.33 -15.34
CA LYS A 217 -2.74 9.64 -15.14
C LYS A 217 -3.10 9.87 -13.67
N LEU A 218 -2.48 9.12 -12.75
CA LEU A 218 -2.68 9.30 -11.32
C LEU A 218 -2.08 10.63 -10.84
N ILE A 219 -0.89 10.98 -11.32
CA ILE A 219 -0.24 12.27 -11.02
C ILE A 219 -1.06 13.45 -11.55
N ASP A 220 -1.58 13.35 -12.78
CA ASP A 220 -2.46 14.37 -13.34
C ASP A 220 -3.71 14.56 -12.48
N LEU A 221 -4.35 13.46 -12.04
CA LEU A 221 -5.52 13.51 -11.17
C LEU A 221 -5.18 14.11 -9.78
N LEU A 222 -4.04 13.77 -9.19
CA LEU A 222 -3.57 14.35 -7.93
C LEU A 222 -3.38 15.86 -8.06
N ASN A 223 -2.76 16.32 -9.15
CA ASN A 223 -2.57 17.74 -9.44
C ASN A 223 -3.91 18.47 -9.63
N ASP A 224 -4.85 17.90 -10.40
CA ASP A 224 -6.20 18.46 -10.61
C ASP A 224 -6.97 18.62 -9.29
N LYS A 225 -6.80 17.67 -8.39
CA LYS A 225 -7.38 17.70 -7.03
C LYS A 225 -6.56 18.50 -6.02
N LYS A 226 -5.46 19.13 -6.47
CA LYS A 226 -4.56 19.99 -5.68
C LYS A 226 -3.83 19.26 -4.54
N PHE A 227 -3.60 17.97 -4.66
CA PHE A 227 -2.70 17.26 -3.74
C PHE A 227 -1.26 17.65 -3.99
N LYS A 228 -0.50 17.84 -2.92
CA LYS A 228 0.97 17.85 -2.93
C LYS A 228 1.45 16.43 -2.67
N PHE A 229 2.63 16.07 -3.19
CA PHE A 229 3.15 14.73 -2.99
C PHE A 229 4.68 14.71 -3.02
N PHE A 230 5.25 13.73 -2.33
CA PHE A 230 6.68 13.40 -2.33
C PHE A 230 6.86 11.91 -2.08
N ALA A 231 8.02 11.37 -2.44
CA ALA A 231 8.33 9.97 -2.27
C ALA A 231 9.25 9.73 -1.07
N ILE A 232 8.98 8.67 -0.32
CA ILE A 232 9.90 8.09 0.67
C ILE A 232 10.05 6.61 0.34
N SER A 233 11.27 6.19 -0.03
CA SER A 233 11.52 4.80 -0.46
C SER A 233 10.59 4.40 -1.61
N GLU A 234 9.77 3.40 -1.44
CA GLU A 234 8.82 2.85 -2.41
C GLU A 234 7.43 3.47 -2.31
N ASN A 235 7.21 4.34 -1.31
CA ASN A 235 5.92 4.94 -1.03
C ASN A 235 5.81 6.37 -1.58
N LEU A 236 4.67 6.68 -2.17
CA LEU A 236 4.26 8.04 -2.48
C LEU A 236 3.32 8.54 -1.37
N ILE A 237 3.68 9.68 -0.79
CA ILE A 237 2.91 10.37 0.23
C ILE A 237 2.23 11.56 -0.42
N CYS A 238 0.89 11.53 -0.47
CA CYS A 238 0.08 12.61 -1.03
C CYS A 238 -0.73 13.28 0.07
N TYR A 239 -0.78 14.60 0.08
CA TYR A 239 -1.53 15.36 1.09
C TYR A 239 -2.19 16.60 0.48
N PRO A 240 -3.40 16.94 0.92
CA PRO A 240 -4.06 18.15 0.51
C PRO A 240 -3.40 19.37 1.17
N PRO A 241 -3.39 20.56 0.53
CA PRO A 241 -2.69 21.75 1.04
C PRO A 241 -3.11 22.18 2.44
N GLU A 242 -4.36 21.92 2.80
CA GLU A 242 -4.95 22.24 4.11
C GLU A 242 -4.46 21.31 5.25
N LYS A 243 -3.86 20.19 4.92
CA LYS A 243 -3.22 19.28 5.88
C LYS A 243 -1.71 19.51 5.87
N ASP A 244 -1.25 20.35 6.79
CA ASP A 244 0.17 20.55 7.03
C ASP A 244 0.80 19.27 7.59
N PHE A 245 1.34 18.46 6.69
CA PHE A 245 1.90 17.15 7.04
C PHE A 245 3.37 17.23 7.46
N LEU A 246 4.07 18.26 7.01
CA LEU A 246 5.52 18.41 7.20
C LEU A 246 5.94 19.34 8.34
N ILE A 247 5.01 20.02 9.01
CA ILE A 247 5.32 21.01 10.04
C ILE A 247 4.75 20.61 11.39
#